data_4b53695d58c17ce22fadb7417c1d2260
#
_entry.id   4b53695d58c17ce22fadb7417c1d2260
#
_cell.length_a   1.000
_cell.length_b   1.000
_cell.length_c   1.000
_cell.angle_alpha   90.00
_cell.angle_beta   90.00
_cell.angle_gamma   90.00
#
_symmetry.space_group_name_H-M   'P 1'
#
loop_
_entity.id
_entity.type
_entity.pdbx_description
1 polymer ?
#
loop_
_entity_poly.entity_id
_entity_poly.type
_entity_poly.pdbx_seq_one_letter_code
_entity_poly.pdbx_strand_id
1 'polypeptide(L)'
;MCIRDSHKVIKANNFKGNYIHYGVREHAMCAVMNGIALHSNLKPYGGTFLIFSDYCKPAIRLAALMKIGVIFVLSHDSIGLGEDGPTHQPVEQLSGLRSIPNLNVFRPADTTEVAECWQIALQNNQTPSVIALTRQRVSPIRKQFTEQNYCESGAYEIMRTGNDIKCTILASGSEVGLAIEVGHKLATRNIYSKVISVPCLDIFEKNSEEIKSKILDETNIIFSIEAAKTDSWGKYVGKKGKSFGVDDFGKSAPYKEIFNDFNLKGDEISNSISGIIND
;
A
#
# COMPACT_ATOMS: atom_id res chain seq x y z
N MET A 1 17.35 6.78 12.96
CA MET A 1 17.09 7.89 13.90
C MET A 1 15.73 7.67 14.55
N CYS A 2 15.68 7.42 15.85
CA CYS A 2 14.40 7.21 16.54
C CYS A 2 13.73 8.56 16.80
N ILE A 3 12.62 8.83 16.14
CA ILE A 3 11.75 10.00 16.38
C ILE A 3 11.43 10.17 17.88
N ARG A 4 11.46 9.07 18.65
CA ARG A 4 11.23 9.03 20.10
C ARG A 4 12.13 9.97 20.91
N ASP A 5 13.34 10.25 20.46
CA ASP A 5 14.31 11.03 21.22
C ASP A 5 14.06 12.54 21.17
N SER A 6 13.27 13.00 20.20
CA SER A 6 12.90 14.41 20.00
C SER A 6 11.54 14.79 20.59
N HIS A 7 10.73 13.81 21.06
CA HIS A 7 9.40 14.05 21.60
C HIS A 7 9.34 13.89 23.12
N LYS A 8 8.58 14.78 23.76
CA LYS A 8 8.34 14.68 25.21
C LYS A 8 7.29 13.59 25.48
N VAL A 9 7.67 12.60 26.28
CA VAL A 9 6.78 11.51 26.67
C VAL A 9 5.80 12.00 27.73
N ILE A 10 4.52 11.65 27.55
CA ILE A 10 3.50 11.80 28.59
C ILE A 10 3.75 10.79 29.70
N LYS A 11 3.82 11.25 30.93
CA LYS A 11 4.06 10.44 32.13
C LYS A 11 3.00 10.74 33.19
N ALA A 12 2.86 9.84 34.17
CA ALA A 12 2.08 10.13 35.37
C ALA A 12 2.58 11.43 36.01
N ASN A 13 1.66 12.34 36.30
CA ASN A 13 1.92 13.67 36.85
C ASN A 13 2.67 14.66 35.92
N ASN A 14 2.88 14.31 34.64
CA ASN A 14 3.45 15.22 33.63
C ASN A 14 2.81 14.98 32.24
N PHE A 15 1.77 15.73 31.95
CA PHE A 15 0.97 15.62 30.72
C PHE A 15 1.39 16.62 29.62
N LYS A 16 2.55 17.29 29.77
CA LYS A 16 3.05 18.31 28.81
C LYS A 16 3.69 17.67 27.55
N GLY A 17 3.67 16.36 27.43
CA GLY A 17 4.21 15.64 26.28
C GLY A 17 3.22 15.53 25.13
N ASN A 18 3.73 15.04 23.99
CA ASN A 18 2.95 14.73 22.79
C ASN A 18 3.18 13.29 22.30
N TYR A 19 3.85 12.46 23.12
CA TYR A 19 4.16 11.07 22.79
C TYR A 19 3.73 10.13 23.91
N ILE A 20 3.04 9.05 23.54
CA ILE A 20 2.54 8.03 24.47
C ILE A 20 3.19 6.70 24.15
N HIS A 21 3.83 6.07 25.12
CA HIS A 21 4.29 4.69 25.03
C HIS A 21 3.18 3.74 25.47
N TYR A 22 2.64 2.97 24.53
CA TYR A 22 1.59 1.99 24.80
C TYR A 22 2.13 0.62 25.23
N GLY A 23 3.42 0.34 24.97
CA GLY A 23 3.98 -1.01 25.08
C GLY A 23 3.37 -1.94 24.03
N VAL A 24 3.39 -3.24 24.28
CA VAL A 24 2.79 -4.25 23.38
C VAL A 24 1.27 -4.31 23.64
N ARG A 25 0.53 -3.31 23.14
CA ARG A 25 -0.92 -3.14 23.35
C ARG A 25 -1.57 -2.45 22.14
N GLU A 26 -1.54 -3.11 21.01
CA GLU A 26 -1.98 -2.55 19.71
C GLU A 26 -3.45 -2.13 19.74
N HIS A 27 -4.32 -2.98 20.30
CA HIS A 27 -5.74 -2.65 20.43
C HIS A 27 -5.96 -1.41 21.32
N ALA A 28 -5.32 -1.37 22.48
CA ALA A 28 -5.42 -0.24 23.40
C ALA A 28 -4.89 1.05 22.79
N MET A 29 -3.75 0.99 22.06
CA MET A 29 -3.22 2.13 21.31
C MET A 29 -4.28 2.69 20.36
N CYS A 30 -4.83 1.85 19.49
CA CYS A 30 -5.82 2.28 18.50
C CYS A 30 -7.11 2.80 19.16
N ALA A 31 -7.58 2.15 20.22
CA ALA A 31 -8.78 2.58 20.95
C ALA A 31 -8.56 3.94 21.67
N VAL A 32 -7.38 4.16 22.28
CA VAL A 32 -7.04 5.46 22.88
C VAL A 32 -6.94 6.55 21.82
N MET A 33 -6.35 6.26 20.65
CA MET A 33 -6.32 7.20 19.52
C MET A 33 -7.73 7.59 19.08
N ASN A 34 -8.66 6.64 18.99
CA ASN A 34 -10.06 6.92 18.70
C ASN A 34 -10.67 7.85 19.77
N GLY A 35 -10.42 7.57 21.06
CA GLY A 35 -10.87 8.42 22.16
C GLY A 35 -10.31 9.84 22.11
N ILE A 36 -9.03 10.00 21.79
CA ILE A 36 -8.40 11.32 21.61
C ILE A 36 -9.07 12.09 20.47
N ALA A 37 -9.27 11.46 19.31
CA ALA A 37 -9.89 12.09 18.16
C ALA A 37 -11.37 12.50 18.43
N LEU A 38 -12.10 11.70 19.21
CA LEU A 38 -13.49 12.01 19.57
C LEU A 38 -13.60 13.13 20.62
N HIS A 39 -12.66 13.20 21.56
CA HIS A 39 -12.71 14.13 22.68
C HIS A 39 -12.08 15.49 22.35
N SER A 40 -11.22 15.57 21.36
CA SER A 40 -10.42 16.76 21.07
C SER A 40 -10.33 17.05 19.57
N ASN A 41 -9.79 18.22 19.24
CA ASN A 41 -9.45 18.57 17.85
C ASN A 41 -8.06 18.06 17.41
N LEU A 42 -7.45 17.17 18.18
CA LEU A 42 -6.18 16.57 17.83
C LEU A 42 -6.38 15.46 16.79
N LYS A 43 -5.43 15.34 15.87
CA LYS A 43 -5.35 14.22 14.94
C LYS A 43 -4.24 13.25 15.41
N PRO A 44 -4.60 12.21 16.15
CA PRO A 44 -3.62 11.25 16.64
C PRO A 44 -3.14 10.35 15.50
N TYR A 45 -1.85 9.98 15.57
CA TYR A 45 -1.30 8.88 14.78
C TYR A 45 -0.51 7.94 15.68
N GLY A 46 -0.49 6.67 15.33
CA GLY A 46 0.24 5.64 16.08
C GLY A 46 0.64 4.50 15.18
N GLY A 47 1.69 3.77 15.56
CA GLY A 47 2.31 2.80 14.68
C GLY A 47 2.60 1.46 15.35
N THR A 48 2.46 0.41 14.53
CA THR A 48 2.89 -0.96 14.80
C THR A 48 3.25 -1.64 13.47
N PHE A 49 3.52 -2.94 13.45
CA PHE A 49 3.68 -3.70 12.21
C PHE A 49 2.31 -4.03 11.60
N LEU A 50 2.26 -4.15 10.27
CA LEU A 50 1.01 -4.43 9.56
C LEU A 50 0.35 -5.75 10.00
N ILE A 51 1.15 -6.78 10.27
CA ILE A 51 0.63 -8.08 10.76
C ILE A 51 -0.17 -7.91 12.05
N PHE A 52 0.23 -6.98 12.93
CA PHE A 52 -0.46 -6.74 14.20
C PHE A 52 -1.75 -5.91 14.04
N SER A 53 -2.11 -5.54 12.80
CA SER A 53 -3.46 -5.05 12.53
C SER A 53 -4.53 -6.07 12.97
N ASP A 54 -4.22 -7.36 12.99
CA ASP A 54 -5.13 -8.41 13.47
C ASP A 54 -5.55 -8.21 14.94
N TYR A 55 -4.64 -7.69 15.76
CA TYR A 55 -4.95 -7.35 17.16
C TYR A 55 -5.75 -6.07 17.31
N CYS A 56 -5.63 -5.11 16.42
CA CYS A 56 -6.28 -3.79 16.54
C CYS A 56 -7.37 -3.54 15.49
N LYS A 57 -7.63 -4.48 14.59
CA LYS A 57 -8.66 -4.38 13.54
C LYS A 57 -10.04 -3.95 14.08
N PRO A 58 -10.54 -4.43 15.22
CA PRO A 58 -11.81 -3.96 15.77
C PRO A 58 -11.79 -2.46 16.08
N ALA A 59 -10.71 -1.92 16.64
CA ALA A 59 -10.58 -0.49 16.93
C ALA A 59 -10.46 0.35 15.63
N ILE A 60 -9.74 -0.13 14.62
CA ILE A 60 -9.66 0.49 13.29
C ILE A 60 -11.05 0.53 12.65
N ARG A 61 -11.80 -0.59 12.70
CA ARG A 61 -13.16 -0.67 12.19
C ARG A 61 -14.11 0.30 12.90
N LEU A 62 -13.96 0.47 14.21
CA LEU A 62 -14.76 1.45 14.97
C LEU A 62 -14.41 2.89 14.54
N ALA A 63 -13.15 3.23 14.29
CA ALA A 63 -12.79 4.54 13.75
C ALA A 63 -13.51 4.83 12.42
N ALA A 64 -13.55 3.85 11.52
CA ALA A 64 -14.25 3.95 10.24
C ALA A 64 -15.77 4.12 10.42
N LEU A 65 -16.39 3.34 11.33
CA LEU A 65 -17.81 3.41 11.65
C LEU A 65 -18.20 4.75 12.27
N MET A 66 -17.37 5.28 13.16
CA MET A 66 -17.57 6.57 13.83
C MET A 66 -17.21 7.78 12.95
N LYS A 67 -16.64 7.54 11.76
CA LYS A 67 -16.20 8.59 10.83
C LYS A 67 -15.24 9.58 11.48
N ILE A 68 -14.15 9.10 12.05
CA ILE A 68 -13.11 9.91 12.69
C ILE A 68 -11.78 9.78 11.97
N GLY A 69 -11.08 10.92 11.80
CA GLY A 69 -9.81 10.99 11.08
C GLY A 69 -8.61 10.60 11.92
N VAL A 70 -8.43 9.31 12.21
CA VAL A 70 -7.27 8.74 12.89
C VAL A 70 -6.29 8.17 11.87
N ILE A 71 -4.98 8.24 12.12
CA ILE A 71 -3.95 7.71 11.21
C ILE A 71 -3.22 6.53 11.88
N PHE A 72 -3.32 5.36 11.26
CA PHE A 72 -2.66 4.13 11.67
C PHE A 72 -1.46 3.87 10.75
N VAL A 73 -0.24 3.98 11.28
CA VAL A 73 1.00 3.75 10.52
C VAL A 73 1.44 2.32 10.74
N LEU A 74 1.28 1.48 9.73
CA LEU A 74 1.52 0.04 9.82
C LEU A 74 2.74 -0.32 8.95
N SER A 75 3.90 -0.49 9.60
CA SER A 75 5.15 -0.83 8.91
C SER A 75 5.32 -2.33 8.68
N HIS A 76 6.36 -2.72 7.93
CA HIS A 76 6.66 -4.12 7.62
C HIS A 76 5.52 -4.79 6.85
N ASP A 77 5.18 -4.21 5.71
CA ASP A 77 3.93 -4.35 4.97
C ASP A 77 3.79 -5.64 4.14
N SER A 78 4.83 -6.49 4.10
CA SER A 78 4.84 -7.67 3.21
C SER A 78 5.85 -8.74 3.67
N ILE A 79 5.94 -9.82 2.89
CA ILE A 79 7.01 -10.83 2.98
C ILE A 79 8.42 -10.22 2.89
N GLY A 80 8.54 -8.97 2.42
CA GLY A 80 9.78 -8.20 2.42
C GLY A 80 10.36 -7.92 3.82
N LEU A 81 9.62 -8.24 4.88
CA LEU A 81 10.15 -8.28 6.25
C LEU A 81 11.35 -9.22 6.37
N GLY A 82 11.33 -10.38 5.70
CA GLY A 82 12.46 -11.28 5.63
C GLY A 82 12.52 -12.31 6.76
N GLU A 83 13.65 -12.37 7.45
CA GLU A 83 14.06 -13.47 8.33
C GLU A 83 13.14 -13.69 9.54
N ASP A 84 12.39 -12.69 9.99
CA ASP A 84 11.42 -12.82 11.09
C ASP A 84 10.33 -13.86 10.79
N GLY A 85 10.11 -14.15 9.51
CA GLY A 85 9.31 -15.28 9.05
C GLY A 85 7.79 -15.07 9.06
N PRO A 86 7.03 -16.15 8.82
CA PRO A 86 5.58 -16.09 8.54
C PRO A 86 4.73 -15.44 9.63
N THR A 87 5.15 -15.54 10.90
CA THR A 87 4.40 -14.96 12.03
C THR A 87 4.41 -13.42 12.03
N HIS A 88 5.31 -12.80 11.25
CA HIS A 88 5.48 -11.36 11.17
C HIS A 88 5.27 -10.81 9.74
N GLN A 89 5.10 -11.69 8.76
CA GLN A 89 4.90 -11.35 7.35
C GLN A 89 3.41 -11.28 7.03
N PRO A 90 2.84 -10.08 6.79
CA PRO A 90 1.44 -9.96 6.39
C PRO A 90 1.23 -10.48 4.96
N VAL A 91 0.10 -11.13 4.74
CA VAL A 91 -0.36 -11.63 3.44
C VAL A 91 -1.76 -11.10 3.17
N GLU A 92 -2.74 -11.47 4.01
CA GLU A 92 -4.16 -11.12 3.86
C GLU A 92 -4.55 -9.81 4.55
N GLN A 93 -3.68 -9.20 5.34
CA GLN A 93 -4.00 -8.02 6.14
C GLN A 93 -4.43 -6.83 5.30
N LEU A 94 -3.75 -6.59 4.15
CA LEU A 94 -4.14 -5.50 3.23
C LEU A 94 -5.55 -5.69 2.69
N SER A 95 -5.88 -6.88 2.19
CA SER A 95 -7.23 -7.22 1.70
C SER A 95 -8.27 -7.09 2.82
N GLY A 96 -7.94 -7.60 3.99
CA GLY A 96 -8.80 -7.52 5.16
C GLY A 96 -9.05 -6.09 5.65
N LEU A 97 -8.10 -5.18 5.49
CA LEU A 97 -8.27 -3.75 5.81
C LEU A 97 -9.05 -3.03 4.70
N ARG A 98 -8.74 -3.26 3.42
CA ARG A 98 -9.47 -2.73 2.27
C ARG A 98 -10.94 -3.13 2.24
N SER A 99 -11.32 -4.24 2.89
CA SER A 99 -12.71 -4.66 3.04
C SER A 99 -13.52 -3.85 4.05
N ILE A 100 -12.88 -3.00 4.88
CA ILE A 100 -13.57 -2.17 5.88
C ILE A 100 -14.16 -0.93 5.20
N PRO A 101 -15.49 -0.73 5.23
CA PRO A 101 -16.10 0.48 4.66
C PRO A 101 -15.57 1.74 5.35
N ASN A 102 -15.42 2.83 4.58
CA ASN A 102 -14.95 4.12 5.07
C ASN A 102 -13.56 4.07 5.73
N LEU A 103 -12.65 3.24 5.22
CA LEU A 103 -11.25 3.22 5.58
C LEU A 103 -10.42 3.49 4.32
N ASN A 104 -9.45 4.38 4.38
CA ASN A 104 -8.46 4.54 3.31
C ASN A 104 -7.20 3.73 3.66
N VAL A 105 -6.83 2.78 2.80
CA VAL A 105 -5.63 1.95 2.99
C VAL A 105 -4.59 2.39 1.95
N PHE A 106 -3.66 3.22 2.40
CA PHE A 106 -2.52 3.68 1.60
C PHE A 106 -1.38 2.67 1.66
N ARG A 107 -0.80 2.37 0.51
CA ARG A 107 0.43 1.60 0.38
C ARG A 107 1.37 2.31 -0.59
N PRO A 108 2.09 3.35 -0.11
CA PRO A 108 2.95 4.19 -0.93
C PRO A 108 4.21 3.45 -1.39
N ALA A 109 4.67 3.75 -2.61
CA ALA A 109 5.81 3.10 -3.25
C ALA A 109 7.17 3.68 -2.82
N ASP A 110 7.22 4.97 -2.53
CA ASP A 110 8.46 5.69 -2.16
C ASP A 110 8.19 6.84 -1.18
N THR A 111 9.25 7.58 -0.84
CA THR A 111 9.15 8.70 0.11
C THR A 111 8.23 9.82 -0.39
N THR A 112 8.15 10.04 -1.71
CA THR A 112 7.28 11.08 -2.27
C THR A 112 5.82 10.70 -2.12
N GLU A 113 5.45 9.46 -2.48
CA GLU A 113 4.11 8.96 -2.24
C GLU A 113 3.76 8.91 -0.75
N VAL A 114 4.73 8.59 0.13
CA VAL A 114 4.51 8.66 1.59
C VAL A 114 4.07 10.07 2.00
N ALA A 115 4.78 11.12 1.56
CA ALA A 115 4.44 12.50 1.89
C ALA A 115 3.05 12.88 1.34
N GLU A 116 2.73 12.49 0.12
CA GLU A 116 1.44 12.72 -0.52
C GLU A 116 0.29 12.00 0.22
N CYS A 117 0.48 10.73 0.58
CA CYS A 117 -0.50 9.98 1.37
C CYS A 117 -0.71 10.59 2.76
N TRP A 118 0.35 11.06 3.42
CA TRP A 118 0.24 11.78 4.68
C TRP A 118 -0.56 13.06 4.54
N GLN A 119 -0.34 13.85 3.48
CA GLN A 119 -1.12 15.05 3.21
C GLN A 119 -2.61 14.74 3.13
N ILE A 120 -3.00 13.72 2.35
CA ILE A 120 -4.39 13.29 2.21
C ILE A 120 -4.97 12.83 3.56
N ALA A 121 -4.22 12.01 4.31
CA ALA A 121 -4.65 11.51 5.61
C ALA A 121 -4.83 12.63 6.65
N LEU A 122 -3.96 13.64 6.63
CA LEU A 122 -4.06 14.81 7.53
C LEU A 122 -5.24 15.70 7.20
N GLN A 123 -5.61 15.85 5.93
CA GLN A 123 -6.74 16.65 5.49
C GLN A 123 -8.10 15.98 5.76
N ASN A 124 -8.12 14.64 5.84
CA ASN A 124 -9.35 13.87 5.99
C ASN A 124 -9.76 13.73 7.47
N ASN A 125 -10.89 14.34 7.84
CA ASN A 125 -11.40 14.33 9.21
C ASN A 125 -12.50 13.30 9.46
N GLN A 126 -13.06 12.68 8.41
CA GLN A 126 -14.21 11.78 8.51
C GLN A 126 -13.92 10.34 8.06
N THR A 127 -12.71 10.09 7.59
CA THR A 127 -12.28 8.76 7.15
C THR A 127 -10.91 8.48 7.78
N PRO A 128 -10.78 7.44 8.58
CA PRO A 128 -9.48 7.04 9.09
C PRO A 128 -8.57 6.53 7.96
N SER A 129 -7.28 6.61 8.18
CA SER A 129 -6.27 6.22 7.21
C SER A 129 -5.32 5.18 7.81
N VAL A 130 -5.09 4.10 7.09
CA VAL A 130 -3.96 3.21 7.29
C VAL A 130 -2.87 3.61 6.30
N ILE A 131 -1.63 3.74 6.75
CA ILE A 131 -0.46 3.95 5.90
C ILE A 131 0.46 2.75 6.09
N ALA A 132 0.42 1.81 5.15
CA ALA A 132 1.25 0.61 5.14
C ALA A 132 2.62 0.92 4.52
N LEU A 133 3.69 0.69 5.29
CA LEU A 133 5.05 1.08 4.91
C LEU A 133 5.97 -0.13 4.81
N THR A 134 6.72 -0.20 3.74
CA THR A 134 7.71 -1.26 3.55
C THR A 134 8.91 -1.11 4.51
N ARG A 135 9.52 -2.24 4.89
CA ARG A 135 10.75 -2.28 5.69
C ARG A 135 12.01 -2.04 4.84
N GLN A 136 12.03 -2.61 3.65
CA GLN A 136 13.20 -2.55 2.78
C GLN A 136 13.37 -1.17 2.14
N ARG A 137 14.59 -0.89 1.68
CA ARG A 137 14.86 0.31 0.90
C ARG A 137 14.24 0.20 -0.48
N VAL A 138 13.59 1.26 -0.91
CA VAL A 138 13.04 1.42 -2.26
C VAL A 138 13.69 2.60 -2.95
N SER A 139 13.80 2.53 -4.27
CA SER A 139 14.28 3.65 -5.09
C SER A 139 13.13 4.63 -5.36
N PRO A 140 13.41 5.94 -5.48
CA PRO A 140 12.41 6.89 -5.93
C PRO A 140 11.87 6.52 -7.30
N ILE A 141 10.54 6.44 -7.41
CA ILE A 141 9.85 6.11 -8.67
C ILE A 141 9.64 7.34 -9.55
N ARG A 142 9.52 8.52 -8.94
CA ARG A 142 9.44 9.82 -9.63
C ARG A 142 10.72 10.61 -9.43
N LYS A 143 11.28 11.10 -10.54
CA LYS A 143 12.55 11.84 -10.55
C LYS A 143 12.36 13.35 -10.68
N GLN A 144 11.17 13.80 -11.10
CA GLN A 144 10.86 15.22 -11.29
C GLN A 144 9.98 15.70 -10.15
N PHE A 145 10.29 16.90 -9.66
CA PHE A 145 9.44 17.58 -8.69
C PHE A 145 8.12 18.03 -9.33
N THR A 146 7.05 17.92 -8.58
CA THR A 146 5.73 18.48 -8.92
C THR A 146 5.05 18.96 -7.65
N GLU A 147 4.28 20.03 -7.77
CA GLU A 147 3.41 20.50 -6.68
C GLU A 147 2.09 19.70 -6.59
N GLN A 148 1.76 18.98 -7.65
CA GLN A 148 0.56 18.15 -7.70
C GLN A 148 0.73 16.89 -6.86
N ASN A 149 -0.25 16.62 -6.00
CA ASN A 149 -0.36 15.37 -5.28
C ASN A 149 -1.01 14.32 -6.18
N TYR A 150 -0.21 13.41 -6.73
CA TYR A 150 -0.73 12.35 -7.60
C TYR A 150 -1.50 11.26 -6.87
N CYS A 151 -1.29 11.12 -5.56
CA CYS A 151 -2.02 10.13 -4.75
C CYS A 151 -3.49 10.52 -4.49
N GLU A 152 -3.90 11.78 -4.77
CA GLU A 152 -5.29 12.24 -4.54
C GLU A 152 -6.34 11.45 -5.32
N SER A 153 -5.98 10.95 -6.51
CA SER A 153 -6.87 10.09 -7.31
C SER A 153 -6.85 8.62 -6.88
N GLY A 154 -5.99 8.24 -5.93
CA GLY A 154 -5.78 6.86 -5.50
C GLY A 154 -5.01 5.97 -6.48
N ALA A 155 -4.87 6.38 -7.74
CA ALA A 155 -4.08 5.73 -8.78
C ALA A 155 -3.65 6.73 -9.84
N TYR A 156 -2.47 6.53 -10.44
CA TYR A 156 -1.96 7.36 -11.52
C TYR A 156 -0.96 6.61 -12.41
N GLU A 157 -0.85 7.03 -13.68
CA GLU A 157 0.16 6.48 -14.60
C GLU A 157 1.55 6.98 -14.22
N ILE A 158 2.46 6.05 -13.88
CA ILE A 158 3.86 6.36 -13.55
C ILE A 158 4.80 6.15 -14.74
N MET A 159 4.47 5.24 -15.65
CA MET A 159 5.31 4.93 -16.81
C MET A 159 4.47 4.43 -17.98
N ARG A 160 4.93 4.80 -19.20
CA ARG A 160 4.44 4.28 -20.47
C ARG A 160 5.62 3.96 -21.37
N THR A 161 5.67 2.78 -21.97
CA THR A 161 6.82 2.32 -22.75
C THR A 161 6.66 2.52 -24.26
N GLY A 162 5.49 2.92 -24.74
CA GLY A 162 5.22 3.20 -26.18
C GLY A 162 3.79 3.69 -26.39
N ASN A 163 3.38 3.84 -27.65
CA ASN A 163 2.05 4.34 -28.01
C ASN A 163 1.02 3.21 -28.20
N ASP A 164 1.44 2.07 -28.76
CA ASP A 164 0.57 0.90 -29.00
C ASP A 164 0.58 -0.02 -27.76
N ILE A 165 -0.14 0.41 -26.73
CA ILE A 165 -0.17 -0.29 -25.43
C ILE A 165 -0.93 -1.61 -25.57
N LYS A 166 -0.30 -2.70 -25.17
CA LYS A 166 -0.88 -4.07 -25.16
C LYS A 166 -1.38 -4.49 -23.77
N CYS A 167 -0.82 -3.92 -22.70
CA CYS A 167 -1.25 -4.24 -21.35
C CYS A 167 -1.07 -3.08 -20.38
N THR A 168 -1.86 -3.14 -19.30
CA THR A 168 -1.74 -2.24 -18.14
C THR A 168 -1.27 -3.06 -16.94
N ILE A 169 -0.27 -2.56 -16.20
CA ILE A 169 0.27 -3.20 -15.02
C ILE A 169 -0.05 -2.31 -13.81
N LEU A 170 -0.88 -2.81 -12.91
CA LEU A 170 -1.23 -2.16 -11.65
C LEU A 170 -0.26 -2.62 -10.57
N ALA A 171 0.25 -1.71 -9.76
CA ALA A 171 1.08 -2.08 -8.61
C ALA A 171 0.91 -1.10 -7.46
N SER A 172 1.18 -1.53 -6.23
CA SER A 172 1.20 -0.69 -5.05
C SER A 172 2.47 -0.93 -4.23
N GLY A 173 2.82 0.03 -3.38
CA GLY A 173 3.94 -0.11 -2.46
C GLY A 173 5.28 -0.39 -3.16
N SER A 174 6.12 -1.16 -2.50
CA SER A 174 7.46 -1.50 -3.02
C SER A 174 7.45 -2.17 -4.40
N GLU A 175 6.35 -2.79 -4.81
CA GLU A 175 6.25 -3.51 -6.07
C GLU A 175 6.03 -2.60 -7.29
N VAL A 176 5.77 -1.30 -7.10
CA VAL A 176 5.74 -0.34 -8.21
C VAL A 176 7.09 -0.29 -8.93
N GLY A 177 8.20 -0.34 -8.17
CA GLY A 177 9.54 -0.45 -8.77
C GLY A 177 9.73 -1.71 -9.62
N LEU A 178 9.21 -2.85 -9.17
CA LEU A 178 9.20 -4.11 -9.91
C LEU A 178 8.32 -4.02 -11.17
N ALA A 179 7.16 -3.38 -11.07
CA ALA A 179 6.26 -3.17 -12.21
C ALA A 179 6.92 -2.32 -13.31
N ILE A 180 7.67 -1.28 -12.93
CA ILE A 180 8.48 -0.46 -13.85
C ILE A 180 9.55 -1.32 -14.55
N GLU A 181 10.27 -2.16 -13.79
CA GLU A 181 11.25 -3.09 -14.35
C GLU A 181 10.61 -4.05 -15.37
N VAL A 182 9.45 -4.64 -15.01
CA VAL A 182 8.68 -5.53 -15.89
C VAL A 182 8.29 -4.81 -17.18
N GLY A 183 7.79 -3.57 -17.10
CA GLY A 183 7.43 -2.78 -18.27
C GLY A 183 8.60 -2.53 -19.21
N HIS A 184 9.78 -2.22 -18.66
CA HIS A 184 11.01 -2.09 -19.47
C HIS A 184 11.39 -3.42 -20.15
N LYS A 185 11.34 -4.55 -19.43
CA LYS A 185 11.63 -5.88 -20.00
C LYS A 185 10.65 -6.27 -21.11
N LEU A 186 9.37 -5.97 -20.97
CA LEU A 186 8.35 -6.18 -22.02
C LEU A 186 8.64 -5.32 -23.26
N ALA A 187 9.03 -4.07 -23.08
CA ALA A 187 9.38 -3.19 -24.18
C ALA A 187 10.53 -3.71 -25.04
N THR A 188 11.53 -4.39 -24.46
CA THR A 188 12.60 -5.05 -25.23
C THR A 188 12.11 -6.18 -26.15
N ARG A 189 10.87 -6.64 -25.94
CA ARG A 189 10.17 -7.66 -26.73
C ARG A 189 9.09 -7.06 -27.61
N ASN A 190 9.08 -5.73 -27.81
CA ASN A 190 8.04 -4.99 -28.52
C ASN A 190 6.62 -5.14 -27.94
N ILE A 191 6.51 -5.47 -26.66
CA ILE A 191 5.27 -5.47 -25.91
C ILE A 191 5.23 -4.18 -25.08
N TYR A 192 4.49 -3.18 -25.57
CA TYR A 192 4.39 -1.90 -24.87
C TYR A 192 3.32 -1.94 -23.79
N SER A 193 3.64 -1.36 -22.65
CA SER A 193 2.79 -1.35 -21.46
C SER A 193 2.73 0.03 -20.83
N LYS A 194 1.66 0.25 -20.07
CA LYS A 194 1.62 1.32 -19.08
C LYS A 194 1.63 0.73 -17.67
N VAL A 195 2.32 1.41 -16.78
CA VAL A 195 2.39 1.07 -15.36
C VAL A 195 1.63 2.11 -14.56
N ILE A 196 0.74 1.64 -13.71
CA ILE A 196 -0.09 2.46 -12.82
C ILE A 196 0.35 2.22 -11.40
N SER A 197 0.80 3.27 -10.71
CA SER A 197 0.92 3.24 -9.25
C SER A 197 -0.46 3.40 -8.62
N VAL A 198 -0.79 2.53 -7.67
CA VAL A 198 -2.08 2.51 -6.98
C VAL A 198 -1.83 2.65 -5.48
N PRO A 199 -1.48 3.85 -5.00
CA PRO A 199 -1.24 4.08 -3.58
C PRO A 199 -2.47 3.85 -2.69
N CYS A 200 -3.70 3.97 -3.21
CA CYS A 200 -4.92 3.75 -2.43
C CYS A 200 -6.09 3.28 -3.30
N LEU A 201 -6.42 1.99 -3.26
CA LEU A 201 -7.58 1.43 -3.97
C LEU A 201 -8.90 2.05 -3.52
N ASP A 202 -9.04 2.34 -2.21
CA ASP A 202 -10.30 2.85 -1.64
C ASP A 202 -10.66 4.26 -2.17
N ILE A 203 -9.65 5.08 -2.45
CA ILE A 203 -9.83 6.38 -3.10
C ILE A 203 -10.09 6.19 -4.59
N PHE A 204 -9.29 5.33 -5.25
CA PHE A 204 -9.46 5.05 -6.68
C PHE A 204 -10.87 4.59 -7.03
N GLU A 205 -11.46 3.74 -6.19
CA GLU A 205 -12.83 3.24 -6.37
C GLU A 205 -13.91 4.34 -6.33
N LYS A 206 -13.67 5.40 -5.59
CA LYS A 206 -14.62 6.53 -5.46
C LYS A 206 -14.60 7.49 -6.64
N ASN A 207 -13.62 7.36 -7.55
CA ASN A 207 -13.59 8.18 -8.76
C ASN A 207 -14.74 7.83 -9.71
N SER A 208 -15.07 8.80 -10.60
CA SER A 208 -16.01 8.55 -11.68
C SER A 208 -15.51 7.45 -12.63
N GLU A 209 -16.44 6.78 -13.31
CA GLU A 209 -16.10 5.76 -14.31
C GLU A 209 -15.21 6.34 -15.42
N GLU A 210 -15.39 7.60 -15.79
CA GLU A 210 -14.54 8.29 -16.77
C GLU A 210 -13.08 8.34 -16.33
N ILE A 211 -12.79 8.68 -15.06
CA ILE A 211 -11.43 8.72 -14.52
C ILE A 211 -10.85 7.31 -14.45
N LYS A 212 -11.64 6.35 -13.97
CA LYS A 212 -11.20 4.95 -13.87
C LYS A 212 -10.88 4.37 -15.24
N SER A 213 -11.76 4.53 -16.22
CA SER A 213 -11.54 4.05 -17.59
C SER A 213 -10.32 4.71 -18.24
N LYS A 214 -10.08 6.00 -18.02
CA LYS A 214 -8.88 6.69 -18.52
C LYS A 214 -7.59 6.12 -17.94
N ILE A 215 -7.60 5.76 -16.64
CA ILE A 215 -6.44 5.19 -15.96
C ILE A 215 -6.24 3.73 -16.36
N LEU A 216 -7.30 2.91 -16.36
CA LEU A 216 -7.21 1.47 -16.60
C LEU A 216 -7.02 1.14 -18.08
N ASP A 217 -7.66 1.90 -18.99
CA ASP A 217 -7.72 1.58 -20.42
C ASP A 217 -8.29 0.17 -20.65
N GLU A 218 -9.59 0.03 -20.49
CA GLU A 218 -10.33 -1.25 -20.44
C GLU A 218 -10.18 -2.13 -21.70
N THR A 219 -9.60 -1.59 -22.77
CA THR A 219 -9.30 -2.36 -23.99
C THR A 219 -8.06 -3.25 -23.86
N ASN A 220 -7.23 -3.01 -22.86
CA ASN A 220 -5.98 -3.72 -22.63
C ASN A 220 -6.15 -4.86 -21.62
N ILE A 221 -5.26 -5.86 -21.73
CA ILE A 221 -5.13 -6.88 -20.67
C ILE A 221 -4.51 -6.23 -19.45
N ILE A 222 -5.14 -6.43 -18.29
CA ILE A 222 -4.68 -5.85 -17.02
C ILE A 222 -3.98 -6.91 -16.19
N PHE A 223 -2.81 -6.57 -15.66
CA PHE A 223 -2.05 -7.37 -14.70
C PHE A 223 -1.89 -6.59 -13.40
N SER A 224 -1.68 -7.29 -12.28
CA SER A 224 -1.34 -6.66 -11.02
C SER A 224 -0.11 -7.28 -10.38
N ILE A 225 0.68 -6.47 -9.65
CA ILE A 225 1.87 -6.90 -8.91
C ILE A 225 1.80 -6.29 -7.51
N GLU A 226 1.63 -7.13 -6.50
CA GLU A 226 1.61 -6.73 -5.09
C GLU A 226 2.04 -7.90 -4.21
N ALA A 227 3.02 -7.71 -3.31
CA ALA A 227 3.45 -8.73 -2.37
C ALA A 227 2.46 -8.90 -1.21
N ALA A 228 1.22 -9.26 -1.55
CA ALA A 228 0.09 -9.52 -0.67
C ALA A 228 -0.88 -10.48 -1.36
N LYS A 229 -1.97 -10.86 -0.68
CA LYS A 229 -3.05 -11.69 -1.22
C LYS A 229 -3.61 -11.08 -2.51
N THR A 230 -3.77 -11.90 -3.55
CA THR A 230 -4.14 -11.44 -4.91
C THR A 230 -5.59 -11.01 -5.07
N ASP A 231 -6.48 -11.34 -4.14
CA ASP A 231 -7.92 -11.13 -4.20
C ASP A 231 -8.36 -9.67 -4.36
N SER A 232 -7.59 -8.71 -3.81
CA SER A 232 -7.87 -7.28 -3.97
C SER A 232 -7.92 -6.80 -5.43
N TRP A 233 -7.26 -7.52 -6.34
CA TRP A 233 -7.07 -7.12 -7.73
C TRP A 233 -8.02 -7.80 -8.71
N GLY A 234 -8.75 -8.83 -8.27
CA GLY A 234 -9.55 -9.70 -9.14
C GLY A 234 -10.52 -8.96 -10.06
N LYS A 235 -11.18 -7.90 -9.55
CA LYS A 235 -12.15 -7.12 -10.32
C LYS A 235 -11.52 -6.27 -11.44
N TYR A 236 -10.24 -5.90 -11.30
CA TYR A 236 -9.53 -5.12 -12.31
C TYR A 236 -8.89 -6.01 -13.36
N VAL A 237 -8.24 -7.07 -12.90
CA VAL A 237 -7.49 -7.99 -13.76
C VAL A 237 -8.42 -8.82 -14.66
N GLY A 238 -9.61 -9.16 -14.16
CA GLY A 238 -10.60 -9.92 -14.91
C GLY A 238 -10.12 -11.33 -15.28
N LYS A 239 -10.71 -11.90 -16.35
CA LYS A 239 -10.44 -13.27 -16.77
C LYS A 239 -9.22 -13.42 -17.70
N LYS A 240 -8.83 -12.35 -18.39
CA LYS A 240 -7.74 -12.37 -19.38
C LYS A 240 -6.38 -12.07 -18.77
N GLY A 241 -6.37 -11.33 -17.68
CA GLY A 241 -5.14 -10.96 -17.01
C GLY A 241 -4.72 -11.93 -15.90
N LYS A 242 -3.70 -11.53 -15.15
CA LYS A 242 -3.16 -12.30 -14.01
C LYS A 242 -2.68 -11.37 -12.91
N SER A 243 -2.94 -11.76 -11.65
CA SER A 243 -2.34 -11.12 -10.47
C SER A 243 -1.07 -11.88 -10.06
N PHE A 244 -0.01 -11.14 -9.81
CA PHE A 244 1.25 -11.65 -9.25
C PHE A 244 1.33 -11.18 -7.80
N GLY A 245 1.26 -12.10 -6.86
CA GLY A 245 1.19 -11.80 -5.43
C GLY A 245 1.60 -12.98 -4.57
N VAL A 246 1.11 -13.00 -3.34
CA VAL A 246 1.43 -14.00 -2.32
C VAL A 246 0.12 -14.61 -1.82
N ASP A 247 -0.17 -15.84 -2.25
CA ASP A 247 -1.40 -16.55 -1.89
C ASP A 247 -1.17 -17.67 -0.86
N ASP A 248 0.03 -17.74 -0.30
CA ASP A 248 0.42 -18.66 0.77
C ASP A 248 1.22 -17.91 1.84
N PHE A 249 1.47 -18.54 2.98
CA PHE A 249 2.29 -17.95 4.03
C PHE A 249 3.74 -17.77 3.58
N GLY A 250 4.37 -16.71 4.06
CA GLY A 250 5.77 -16.41 3.81
C GLY A 250 6.73 -17.43 4.43
N LYS A 251 8.02 -17.13 4.37
CA LYS A 251 9.11 -18.01 4.84
C LYS A 251 10.16 -17.21 5.60
N SER A 252 10.92 -17.87 6.47
CA SER A 252 12.07 -17.27 7.14
C SER A 252 13.31 -17.41 6.26
N ALA A 253 13.67 -16.33 5.55
CA ALA A 253 14.85 -16.23 4.69
C ALA A 253 15.16 -14.76 4.39
N PRO A 254 16.31 -14.42 3.77
CA PRO A 254 16.54 -13.10 3.21
C PRO A 254 15.42 -12.70 2.23
N TYR A 255 14.92 -11.48 2.33
CA TYR A 255 13.72 -11.06 1.59
C TYR A 255 13.80 -11.32 0.08
N LYS A 256 14.98 -11.17 -0.54
CA LYS A 256 15.17 -11.44 -1.97
C LYS A 256 14.92 -12.90 -2.34
N GLU A 257 15.29 -13.84 -1.47
CA GLU A 257 15.04 -15.26 -1.66
C GLU A 257 13.55 -15.56 -1.57
N ILE A 258 12.85 -14.93 -0.61
CA ILE A 258 11.40 -15.10 -0.46
C ILE A 258 10.67 -14.55 -1.70
N PHE A 259 11.02 -13.35 -2.19
CA PHE A 259 10.46 -12.81 -3.43
C PHE A 259 10.71 -13.74 -4.63
N ASN A 260 11.88 -14.39 -4.67
CA ASN A 260 12.21 -15.38 -5.70
C ASN A 260 11.31 -16.62 -5.62
N ASP A 261 11.07 -17.13 -4.43
CA ASP A 261 10.22 -18.32 -4.20
C ASP A 261 8.75 -18.07 -4.61
N PHE A 262 8.28 -16.85 -4.47
CA PHE A 262 6.94 -16.44 -4.93
C PHE A 262 6.92 -15.95 -6.39
N ASN A 263 8.02 -16.11 -7.15
CA ASN A 263 8.15 -15.66 -8.54
C ASN A 263 7.90 -14.14 -8.72
N LEU A 264 8.11 -13.33 -7.67
CA LEU A 264 8.02 -11.88 -7.72
C LEU A 264 9.33 -11.27 -8.22
N LYS A 265 9.68 -11.58 -9.47
CA LYS A 265 10.89 -11.12 -10.19
C LYS A 265 10.52 -10.57 -11.55
N GLY A 266 11.28 -9.57 -12.01
CA GLY A 266 11.05 -8.94 -13.30
C GLY A 266 11.06 -9.92 -14.49
N ASP A 267 11.99 -10.89 -14.50
CA ASP A 267 12.07 -11.87 -15.59
C ASP A 267 10.88 -12.82 -15.59
N GLU A 268 10.53 -13.41 -14.45
CA GLU A 268 9.44 -14.38 -14.33
C GLU A 268 8.09 -13.73 -14.69
N ILE A 269 7.83 -12.54 -14.15
CA ILE A 269 6.59 -11.81 -14.43
C ILE A 269 6.53 -11.40 -15.89
N SER A 270 7.61 -10.85 -16.47
CA SER A 270 7.63 -10.43 -17.88
C SER A 270 7.48 -11.62 -18.83
N ASN A 271 8.04 -12.78 -18.51
CA ASN A 271 7.84 -14.02 -19.28
C ASN A 271 6.38 -14.48 -19.24
N SER A 272 5.77 -14.49 -18.05
CA SER A 272 4.36 -14.86 -17.87
C SER A 272 3.41 -13.91 -18.62
N ILE A 273 3.62 -12.59 -18.53
CA ILE A 273 2.84 -11.58 -19.27
C ILE A 273 3.00 -11.76 -20.77
N SER A 274 4.24 -11.96 -21.25
CA SER A 274 4.52 -12.18 -22.67
C SER A 274 3.81 -13.40 -23.23
N GLY A 275 3.76 -14.50 -22.46
CA GLY A 275 3.00 -15.69 -22.82
C GLY A 275 1.52 -15.40 -22.98
N ILE A 276 0.89 -14.78 -21.99
CA ILE A 276 -0.55 -14.48 -21.98
C ILE A 276 -0.97 -13.53 -23.13
N ILE A 277 -0.09 -12.60 -23.52
CA ILE A 277 -0.39 -11.64 -24.60
C ILE A 277 -0.29 -12.29 -25.99
N ASN A 278 0.60 -13.29 -26.14
CA ASN A 278 0.84 -13.95 -27.42
C ASN A 278 -0.07 -15.18 -27.67
N ASP A 279 -0.77 -15.68 -26.64
CA ASP A 279 -1.81 -16.71 -26.73
C ASP A 279 -3.16 -16.10 -27.19
#